data_780a96a4fc25d6f3ba4e66ecb26b8d25
#
_entry.id   780a96a4fc25d6f3ba4e66ecb26b8d25
#
_cell.length_a   1.000
_cell.length_b   1.000
_cell.length_c   1.000
_cell.angle_alpha   90.00
_cell.angle_beta   90.00
_cell.angle_gamma   90.00
#
_symmetry.space_group_name_H-M   'P 1'
#
loop_
_entity.id
_entity.type
_entity.pdbx_description
1 polymer ?
#
loop_
_entity_poly.entity_id
_entity_poly.type
_entity_poly.pdbx_seq_one_letter_code
_entity_poly.pdbx_strand_id
1 'polypeptide(L)'
;MTTVYENNLKADVRFDPETHIQSVQEGPYLELVDHHGRPLEGILGVPGVAEQIGLGVPIGADRLVMQPGTAFELHTHPGAHILYVLASRGFIHVDGVDYEMKAGDTVFVPADYAHGVKTNAKVSEPLQILAFGVPHMPVESKDRMTLVEE
;
A
#
# COMPACT_ATOMS: atom_id res chain seq x y z
N MET A 1 19.63 28.49 -5.63
CA MET A 1 19.22 28.33 -4.22
C MET A 1 18.59 26.97 -4.01
N THR A 2 19.09 26.22 -3.05
CA THR A 2 18.61 24.88 -2.76
C THR A 2 17.45 24.96 -1.78
N THR A 3 16.34 24.29 -2.06
CA THR A 3 15.22 24.23 -1.14
C THR A 3 15.53 23.26 0.01
N VAL A 4 14.81 23.39 1.13
CA VAL A 4 14.93 22.47 2.26
C VAL A 4 14.59 21.03 1.82
N TYR A 5 13.63 20.89 0.91
CA TYR A 5 13.23 19.57 0.41
C TYR A 5 14.37 18.86 -0.32
N GLU A 6 15.10 19.57 -1.18
CA GLU A 6 16.22 19.00 -1.92
C GLU A 6 17.29 18.44 -0.98
N ASN A 7 17.59 19.13 0.11
CA ASN A 7 18.57 18.69 1.09
C ASN A 7 18.05 17.50 1.91
N ASN A 8 16.79 17.53 2.34
CA ASN A 8 16.23 16.51 3.21
C ASN A 8 15.91 15.21 2.49
N LEU A 9 15.64 15.26 1.19
CA LEU A 9 15.27 14.08 0.41
C LEU A 9 16.48 13.37 -0.21
N LYS A 10 17.66 13.98 -0.15
CA LYS A 10 18.86 13.31 -0.65
C LYS A 10 19.29 12.20 0.29
N ALA A 11 19.50 11.02 -0.26
CA ALA A 11 20.11 9.91 0.44
C ALA A 11 21.41 9.53 -0.26
N ASP A 12 22.33 8.92 0.47
CA ASP A 12 23.60 8.41 -0.08
C ASP A 12 23.36 7.04 -0.73
N VAL A 13 22.55 7.06 -1.79
CA VAL A 13 22.13 5.87 -2.51
C VAL A 13 22.47 6.04 -3.98
N ARG A 14 23.18 5.06 -4.53
CA ARG A 14 23.45 4.99 -5.97
C ARG A 14 22.41 4.14 -6.65
N PHE A 15 22.03 4.50 -7.87
CA PHE A 15 21.12 3.68 -8.66
C PHE A 15 21.78 2.34 -8.98
N ASP A 16 21.11 1.26 -8.58
CA ASP A 16 21.53 -0.11 -8.85
C ASP A 16 20.37 -0.83 -9.53
N PRO A 17 20.52 -1.21 -10.81
CA PRO A 17 19.41 -1.84 -11.53
C PRO A 17 18.92 -3.16 -10.91
N GLU A 18 19.80 -3.91 -10.23
CA GLU A 18 19.39 -5.15 -9.59
C GLU A 18 18.47 -4.91 -8.40
N THR A 19 18.64 -3.79 -7.70
CA THR A 19 17.84 -3.44 -6.53
C THR A 19 16.68 -2.51 -6.90
N HIS A 20 16.91 -1.59 -7.84
CA HIS A 20 16.00 -0.48 -8.11
C HIS A 20 15.08 -0.71 -9.32
N ILE A 21 15.15 -1.89 -9.94
CA ILE A 21 14.18 -2.31 -10.96
C ILE A 21 13.60 -3.63 -10.49
N GLN A 22 12.34 -3.59 -9.99
CA GLN A 22 11.67 -4.79 -9.47
C GLN A 22 10.30 -4.93 -10.11
N SER A 23 9.97 -6.14 -10.56
CA SER A 23 8.65 -6.41 -11.10
C SER A 23 7.68 -6.74 -9.98
N VAL A 24 6.47 -6.22 -10.08
CA VAL A 24 5.36 -6.60 -9.19
C VAL A 24 4.36 -7.54 -9.87
N GLN A 25 4.68 -8.03 -11.06
CA GLN A 25 3.72 -8.86 -11.81
C GLN A 25 3.75 -10.33 -11.47
N GLU A 26 4.93 -10.88 -11.24
CA GLU A 26 5.11 -12.33 -11.18
C GLU A 26 5.26 -12.89 -9.76
N GLY A 27 5.18 -12.07 -8.77
CA GLY A 27 5.38 -12.52 -7.40
C GLY A 27 6.84 -12.52 -6.97
N PRO A 28 7.17 -13.06 -5.79
CA PRO A 28 6.31 -13.91 -4.98
C PRO A 28 5.08 -13.19 -4.43
N TYR A 29 4.00 -13.94 -4.27
CA TYR A 29 2.78 -13.45 -3.62
C TYR A 29 2.89 -13.75 -2.13
N LEU A 30 2.87 -12.70 -1.32
CA LEU A 30 3.08 -12.80 0.12
C LEU A 30 1.80 -12.47 0.86
N GLU A 31 1.58 -13.11 2.00
CA GLU A 31 0.46 -12.78 2.87
C GLU A 31 0.71 -11.45 3.59
N LEU A 32 -0.31 -10.60 3.63
CA LEU A 32 -0.31 -9.46 4.55
C LEU A 32 -0.84 -9.92 5.89
N VAL A 33 -0.38 -9.29 6.95
CA VAL A 33 -0.82 -9.60 8.31
C VAL A 33 -1.28 -8.33 9.02
N ASP A 34 -2.16 -8.50 10.01
CA ASP A 34 -2.55 -7.41 10.89
C ASP A 34 -1.54 -7.24 12.04
N HIS A 35 -1.77 -6.30 12.93
CA HIS A 35 -0.85 -6.02 14.05
C HIS A 35 -0.79 -7.16 15.08
N HIS A 36 -1.70 -8.11 15.02
CA HIS A 36 -1.63 -9.35 15.81
C HIS A 36 -0.89 -10.48 15.10
N GLY A 37 -0.43 -10.23 13.86
CA GLY A 37 0.26 -11.22 13.05
C GLY A 37 -0.68 -12.20 12.35
N ARG A 38 -1.99 -11.90 12.26
CA ARG A 38 -2.96 -12.76 11.59
C ARG A 38 -3.01 -12.45 10.11
N PRO A 39 -2.96 -13.47 9.24
CA PRO A 39 -3.07 -13.26 7.80
C PRO A 39 -4.42 -12.65 7.41
N LEU A 40 -4.41 -11.80 6.39
CA LEU A 40 -5.61 -11.25 5.79
C LEU A 40 -6.10 -12.22 4.71
N GLU A 41 -7.26 -12.80 4.91
CA GLU A 41 -7.80 -13.80 4.00
C GLU A 41 -8.16 -13.21 2.65
N GLY A 42 -7.67 -13.84 1.56
CA GLY A 42 -7.99 -13.43 0.20
C GLY A 42 -7.26 -12.17 -0.27
N ILE A 43 -6.26 -11.71 0.47
CA ILE A 43 -5.47 -10.52 0.13
C ILE A 43 -4.00 -10.89 0.12
N LEU A 44 -3.33 -10.63 -1.00
CA LEU A 44 -1.90 -10.89 -1.16
C LEU A 44 -1.19 -9.64 -1.63
N GLY A 45 0.09 -9.54 -1.29
CA GLY A 45 0.95 -8.45 -1.75
C GLY A 45 2.14 -8.99 -2.53
N VAL A 46 2.56 -8.23 -3.54
CA VAL A 46 3.79 -8.50 -4.29
C VAL A 46 4.73 -7.33 -4.03
N PRO A 47 5.85 -7.55 -3.34
CA PRO A 47 6.77 -6.45 -3.06
C PRO A 47 7.42 -5.93 -4.34
N GLY A 48 7.46 -4.62 -4.45
CA GLY A 48 8.18 -3.93 -5.51
C GLY A 48 9.46 -3.29 -4.97
N VAL A 49 9.85 -2.19 -5.60
CA VAL A 49 11.05 -1.47 -5.20
C VAL A 49 10.83 -0.73 -3.88
N ALA A 50 11.86 -0.70 -3.05
CA ALA A 50 11.89 0.10 -1.82
C ALA A 50 13.31 0.62 -1.59
N GLU A 51 13.41 1.88 -1.15
CA GLU A 51 14.70 2.53 -0.90
C GLU A 51 14.54 3.73 0.02
N GLN A 52 15.60 4.20 0.60
CA GLN A 52 15.62 5.40 1.46
C GLN A 52 15.71 6.67 0.62
N ILE A 53 14.97 7.69 1.01
CA ILE A 53 14.95 8.99 0.32
C ILE A 53 15.59 10.12 1.12
N GLY A 54 16.21 9.85 2.24
CA GLY A 54 16.84 10.83 3.10
C GLY A 54 16.28 10.75 4.50
N LEU A 55 17.07 11.20 5.49
CA LEU A 55 16.73 11.10 6.91
C LEU A 55 16.35 9.68 7.36
N GLY A 56 16.79 8.67 6.59
CA GLY A 56 16.45 7.28 6.89
C GLY A 56 15.01 6.88 6.59
N VAL A 57 14.27 7.70 5.85
CA VAL A 57 12.85 7.43 5.54
C VAL A 57 12.77 6.51 4.32
N PRO A 58 12.15 5.33 4.45
CA PRO A 58 11.95 4.44 3.31
C PRO A 58 10.73 4.84 2.48
N ILE A 59 10.86 4.71 1.17
CA ILE A 59 9.74 4.79 0.23
C ILE A 59 9.68 3.46 -0.51
N GLY A 60 8.50 3.01 -0.88
CA GLY A 60 8.36 1.77 -1.62
C GLY A 60 7.01 1.62 -2.26
N ALA A 61 6.91 0.65 -3.17
CA ALA A 61 5.68 0.34 -3.89
C ALA A 61 5.45 -1.17 -3.88
N ASP A 62 4.21 -1.56 -3.57
CA ASP A 62 3.80 -2.96 -3.58
C ASP A 62 2.50 -3.11 -4.36
N ARG A 63 2.34 -4.23 -5.05
CA ARG A 63 1.05 -4.56 -5.67
C ARG A 63 0.22 -5.38 -4.70
N LEU A 64 -0.99 -4.94 -4.45
CA LEU A 64 -1.96 -5.64 -3.61
C LEU A 64 -3.02 -6.28 -4.50
N VAL A 65 -3.34 -7.53 -4.23
CA VAL A 65 -4.36 -8.30 -4.96
C VAL A 65 -5.41 -8.74 -3.97
N MET A 66 -6.65 -8.26 -4.16
CA MET A 66 -7.77 -8.54 -3.27
C MET A 66 -8.83 -9.32 -4.00
N GLN A 67 -9.12 -10.53 -3.54
CA GLN A 67 -10.17 -11.35 -4.14
C GLN A 67 -11.55 -10.72 -3.92
N PRO A 68 -12.51 -10.94 -4.83
CA PRO A 68 -13.88 -10.44 -4.63
C PRO A 68 -14.47 -10.88 -3.29
N GLY A 69 -15.13 -9.97 -2.61
CA GLY A 69 -15.72 -10.22 -1.30
C GLY A 69 -14.78 -10.03 -0.11
N THR A 70 -13.52 -9.68 -0.36
CA THR A 70 -12.56 -9.40 0.72
C THR A 70 -12.51 -7.91 1.04
N ALA A 71 -11.95 -7.58 2.19
CA ALA A 71 -11.78 -6.20 2.61
C ALA A 71 -10.56 -6.07 3.53
N PHE A 72 -9.85 -4.93 3.38
CA PHE A 72 -9.05 -4.43 4.47
C PHE A 72 -10.00 -3.78 5.46
N GLU A 73 -10.08 -4.33 6.67
CA GLU A 73 -10.88 -3.74 7.72
C GLU A 73 -10.36 -2.35 8.09
N LEU A 74 -11.16 -1.59 8.81
CA LEU A 74 -10.78 -0.25 9.26
C LEU A 74 -9.46 -0.32 10.04
N HIS A 75 -8.46 0.42 9.59
CA HIS A 75 -7.11 0.34 10.13
C HIS A 75 -6.38 1.66 9.98
N THR A 76 -5.23 1.76 10.65
CA THR A 76 -4.28 2.84 10.49
C THR A 76 -2.92 2.26 10.14
N HIS A 77 -2.06 3.08 9.58
CA HIS A 77 -0.65 2.77 9.38
C HIS A 77 0.19 4.05 9.46
N PRO A 78 1.47 3.95 9.87
CA PRO A 78 2.29 5.15 10.05
C PRO A 78 2.63 5.86 8.75
N GLY A 79 2.61 5.16 7.62
CA GLY A 79 2.93 5.76 6.33
C GLY A 79 1.73 6.40 5.66
N ALA A 80 1.97 7.54 4.98
CA ALA A 80 1.04 8.03 4.00
C ALA A 80 1.10 7.13 2.76
N HIS A 81 -0.03 6.93 2.10
CA HIS A 81 -0.08 6.10 0.90
C HIS A 81 -0.66 6.86 -0.28
N ILE A 82 -0.15 6.55 -1.47
CA ILE A 82 -0.85 6.81 -2.72
C ILE A 82 -1.21 5.44 -3.28
N LEU A 83 -2.48 5.23 -3.55
CA LEU A 83 -3.00 4.02 -4.15
C LEU A 83 -3.32 4.30 -5.61
N TYR A 84 -2.82 3.46 -6.51
CA TYR A 84 -3.20 3.48 -7.92
C TYR A 84 -3.96 2.21 -8.24
N VAL A 85 -5.21 2.32 -8.63
CA VAL A 85 -6.03 1.16 -8.99
C VAL A 85 -5.59 0.65 -10.36
N LEU A 86 -5.04 -0.56 -10.38
CA LEU A 86 -4.52 -1.19 -11.60
C LEU A 86 -5.60 -1.92 -12.40
N ALA A 87 -6.55 -2.55 -11.70
CA ALA A 87 -7.56 -3.38 -12.34
C ALA A 87 -8.79 -3.48 -11.47
N SER A 88 -9.96 -3.63 -12.12
CA SER A 88 -11.23 -3.83 -11.48
C SER A 88 -11.73 -2.56 -10.75
N ARG A 89 -12.51 -2.72 -9.70
CA ARG A 89 -13.08 -1.63 -8.91
C ARG A 89 -13.41 -2.09 -7.50
N GLY A 90 -13.51 -1.15 -6.60
CA GLY A 90 -13.84 -1.39 -5.21
C GLY A 90 -14.17 -0.06 -4.53
N PHE A 91 -13.96 0.00 -3.22
CA PHE A 91 -14.29 1.19 -2.43
C PHE A 91 -13.19 1.50 -1.44
N ILE A 92 -12.90 2.79 -1.26
CA ILE A 92 -12.17 3.26 -0.09
C ILE A 92 -13.19 3.71 0.96
N HIS A 93 -13.04 3.20 2.17
CA HIS A 93 -13.93 3.51 3.29
C HIS A 93 -13.26 4.52 4.21
N VAL A 94 -13.83 5.72 4.29
CA VAL A 94 -13.27 6.83 5.08
C VAL A 94 -14.42 7.57 5.75
N ASP A 95 -14.27 7.82 7.04
CA ASP A 95 -15.24 8.60 7.83
C ASP A 95 -16.68 8.07 7.68
N GLY A 96 -16.84 6.75 7.64
CA GLY A 96 -18.14 6.10 7.56
C GLY A 96 -18.76 6.07 6.15
N VAL A 97 -18.03 6.51 5.13
CA VAL A 97 -18.52 6.58 3.75
C VAL A 97 -17.67 5.72 2.84
N ASP A 98 -18.33 4.96 1.95
CA ASP A 98 -17.65 4.19 0.91
C ASP A 98 -17.60 5.02 -0.38
N TYR A 99 -16.40 5.31 -0.87
CA TYR A 99 -16.19 6.00 -2.14
C TYR A 99 -15.67 5.01 -3.16
N GLU A 100 -16.30 4.95 -4.33
CA GLU A 100 -15.86 4.04 -5.38
C GLU A 100 -14.49 4.41 -5.93
N MET A 101 -13.66 3.39 -6.13
CA MET A 101 -12.39 3.47 -6.86
C MET A 101 -12.45 2.47 -8.02
N LYS A 102 -11.91 2.85 -9.15
CA LYS A 102 -11.84 1.98 -10.33
C LYS A 102 -10.49 2.14 -11.02
N ALA A 103 -10.17 1.24 -11.92
CA ALA A 103 -8.92 1.24 -12.66
C ALA A 103 -8.59 2.63 -13.22
N GLY A 104 -7.38 3.10 -12.95
CA GLY A 104 -6.91 4.42 -13.33
C GLY A 104 -7.03 5.48 -12.25
N ASP A 105 -7.79 5.22 -11.18
CA ASP A 105 -7.91 6.19 -10.09
C ASP A 105 -6.68 6.18 -9.19
N THR A 106 -6.32 7.35 -8.70
CA THR A 106 -5.33 7.52 -7.64
C THR A 106 -6.00 8.03 -6.39
N VAL A 107 -5.60 7.49 -5.24
CA VAL A 107 -6.19 7.84 -3.95
C VAL A 107 -5.07 8.16 -2.96
N PHE A 108 -5.19 9.29 -2.28
CA PHE A 108 -4.24 9.66 -1.23
C PHE A 108 -4.83 9.30 0.13
N VAL A 109 -4.04 8.58 0.94
CA VAL A 109 -4.41 8.24 2.32
C VAL A 109 -3.37 8.87 3.25
N PRO A 110 -3.79 9.81 4.12
CA PRO A 110 -2.86 10.42 5.08
C PRO A 110 -2.30 9.39 6.06
N ALA A 111 -1.12 9.70 6.60
CA ALA A 111 -0.52 8.89 7.66
C ALA A 111 -1.46 8.83 8.88
N ASP A 112 -1.55 7.66 9.48
CA ASP A 112 -2.36 7.40 10.69
C ASP A 112 -3.85 7.74 10.58
N TYR A 113 -4.36 7.84 9.37
CA TYR A 113 -5.78 8.11 9.14
C TYR A 113 -6.55 6.79 9.02
N ALA A 114 -7.60 6.64 9.82
CA ALA A 114 -8.40 5.40 9.82
C ALA A 114 -9.15 5.26 8.50
N HIS A 115 -8.95 4.14 7.83
CA HIS A 115 -9.59 3.84 6.54
C HIS A 115 -9.70 2.33 6.33
N GLY A 116 -10.46 1.94 5.35
CA GLY A 116 -10.56 0.57 4.90
C GLY A 116 -10.65 0.51 3.38
N VAL A 117 -10.46 -0.66 2.82
CA VAL A 117 -10.65 -0.92 1.39
C VAL A 117 -11.58 -2.10 1.25
N LYS A 118 -12.61 -1.96 0.44
CA LYS A 118 -13.59 -3.01 0.22
C LYS A 118 -13.63 -3.40 -1.25
N THR A 119 -13.79 -4.68 -1.50
CA THR A 119 -14.05 -5.18 -2.85
C THR A 119 -15.55 -5.26 -3.07
N ASN A 120 -15.94 -5.41 -4.33
CA ASN A 120 -17.32 -5.63 -4.70
C ASN A 120 -17.49 -7.12 -5.03
N ALA A 121 -18.26 -7.86 -4.22
CA ALA A 121 -18.47 -9.29 -4.40
C ALA A 121 -19.18 -9.64 -5.73
N LYS A 122 -19.83 -8.67 -6.35
CA LYS A 122 -20.51 -8.84 -7.65
C LYS A 122 -19.55 -8.76 -8.84
N VAL A 123 -18.33 -8.29 -8.61
CA VAL A 123 -17.29 -8.19 -9.63
C VAL A 123 -16.44 -9.45 -9.56
N SER A 124 -16.24 -10.13 -10.69
CA SER A 124 -15.51 -11.39 -10.71
C SER A 124 -13.99 -11.23 -10.70
N GLU A 125 -13.50 -10.04 -11.09
CA GLU A 125 -12.06 -9.78 -11.14
C GLU A 125 -11.53 -9.26 -9.81
N PRO A 126 -10.36 -9.73 -9.35
CA PRO A 126 -9.73 -9.18 -8.17
C PRO A 126 -9.45 -7.69 -8.32
N LEU A 127 -9.62 -6.95 -7.23
CA LEU A 127 -9.17 -5.57 -7.15
C LEU A 127 -7.66 -5.58 -7.03
N GLN A 128 -6.97 -4.86 -7.91
CA GLN A 128 -5.52 -4.76 -7.87
C GLN A 128 -5.10 -3.31 -7.73
N ILE A 129 -4.22 -3.07 -6.78
CA ILE A 129 -3.79 -1.72 -6.40
C ILE A 129 -2.27 -1.71 -6.33
N LEU A 130 -1.65 -0.66 -6.88
CA LEU A 130 -0.25 -0.37 -6.62
C LEU A 130 -0.23 0.65 -5.48
N ALA A 131 0.36 0.27 -4.36
CA ALA A 131 0.41 1.08 -3.15
C ALA A 131 1.81 1.64 -2.93
N PHE A 132 1.93 2.95 -2.91
CA PHE A 132 3.17 3.66 -2.56
C PHE A 132 3.07 4.12 -1.12
N GLY A 133 4.06 3.76 -0.30
CA GLY A 133 4.07 4.12 1.13
C GLY A 133 5.27 4.97 1.51
N VAL A 134 5.06 5.96 2.39
CA VAL A 134 6.10 6.81 2.97
C VAL A 134 5.74 7.10 4.43
N PRO A 135 6.46 6.58 5.41
CA PRO A 135 7.45 5.51 5.30
C PRO A 135 6.83 4.20 4.82
N HIS A 136 7.60 3.46 4.05
CA HIS A 136 7.19 2.16 3.53
C HIS A 136 7.41 1.08 4.58
N MET A 137 6.41 0.21 4.76
CA MET A 137 6.53 -1.00 5.57
C MET A 137 6.49 -2.21 4.66
N PRO A 138 7.35 -3.22 4.89
CA PRO A 138 7.32 -4.46 4.10
C PRO A 138 5.94 -5.12 4.12
N VAL A 139 5.62 -5.84 3.04
CA VAL A 139 4.32 -6.51 2.90
C VAL A 139 4.00 -7.41 4.10
N GLU A 140 4.98 -8.12 4.62
CA GLU A 140 4.81 -9.09 5.70
C GLU A 140 4.91 -8.48 7.11
N SER A 141 5.15 -7.18 7.22
CA SER A 141 5.38 -6.55 8.52
C SER A 141 4.08 -6.40 9.31
N LYS A 142 4.11 -6.74 10.60
CA LYS A 142 3.01 -6.46 11.52
C LYS A 142 2.80 -4.96 11.75
N ASP A 143 3.82 -4.15 11.44
CA ASP A 143 3.75 -2.70 11.63
C ASP A 143 3.09 -2.00 10.45
N ARG A 144 2.80 -2.75 9.37
CA ARG A 144 2.20 -2.19 8.16
C ARG A 144 0.77 -1.70 8.41
N MET A 145 0.05 -2.37 9.30
CA MET A 145 -1.37 -2.10 9.47
C MET A 145 -1.80 -2.44 10.90
N THR A 146 -2.48 -1.50 11.53
CA THR A 146 -3.05 -1.68 12.88
C THR A 146 -4.57 -1.54 12.77
N LEU A 147 -5.30 -2.59 13.12
CA LEU A 147 -6.76 -2.56 13.12
C LEU A 147 -7.27 -1.56 14.15
N VAL A 148 -8.32 -0.84 13.77
CA VAL A 148 -9.03 0.05 14.70
C VAL A 148 -9.95 -0.84 15.52
N GLU A 149 -9.70 -0.88 16.81
CA GLU A 149 -10.50 -1.68 17.74
C GLU A 149 -11.51 -0.76 18.43
N GLU A 150 -12.75 -1.16 18.45
CA GLU A 150 -13.82 -0.42 19.10
C GLU A 150 -13.99 -0.88 20.55
#